data_392394807dec3f7885376ef56cfbfb6c
#
_entry.id   392394807dec3f7885376ef56cfbfb6c
#
_cell.length_a   1.000
_cell.length_b   1.000
_cell.length_c   1.000
_cell.angle_alpha   90.00
_cell.angle_beta   90.00
_cell.angle_gamma   90.00
#
_symmetry.space_group_name_H-M   'P 1'
#
loop_
_entity.id
_entity.type
_entity.pdbx_description
1 polymer ?
#
loop_
_entity_poly.entity_id
_entity_poly.type
_entity_poly.pdbx_seq_one_letter_code
_entity_poly.pdbx_strand_id
1 'polypeptide(L)'
;MFWLSLVSTKVFPRSQLIRNSTLRYKHTLPPLPYEANALEPVISGEIMQIHHSKHHAAYVNNLNIAEEQLAEAIAEKNVSKIISLQPSLRFNGGGHINHSIFWHNLSAKGGGVPTGSLANAINEEFGSFDNFKSKLSAATIAIQGSGWGWLGYNPATKHLQIATCANQDPLEGTTGLKPLLGIDVWEHAYYLQYKNVRPDYVKAIWDIINWNDVAKRFDACRN
;
A
#
# COMPACT_ATOMS: atom_id res chain seq x y z
N MET A 1 -24.13 -5.28 71.52
CA MET A 1 -23.48 -6.26 70.63
C MET A 1 -23.67 -5.82 69.18
N PHE A 2 -22.66 -5.13 68.59
CA PHE A 2 -22.70 -4.68 67.20
C PHE A 2 -21.77 -5.60 66.39
N TRP A 3 -22.33 -6.30 65.42
CA TRP A 3 -21.57 -7.08 64.45
C TRP A 3 -21.16 -6.20 63.31
N LEU A 4 -19.86 -5.96 63.12
CA LEU A 4 -19.28 -5.34 61.90
C LEU A 4 -19.01 -6.47 60.89
N SER A 5 -19.77 -6.42 59.78
CA SER A 5 -19.52 -7.26 58.62
C SER A 5 -18.39 -6.66 57.76
N LEU A 6 -17.24 -7.37 57.69
CA LEU A 6 -16.14 -7.02 56.80
C LEU A 6 -16.50 -7.42 55.35
N VAL A 7 -16.77 -6.42 54.53
CA VAL A 7 -16.88 -6.64 53.09
C VAL A 7 -15.46 -6.68 52.52
N SER A 8 -15.01 -7.87 52.14
CA SER A 8 -13.75 -8.08 51.43
C SER A 8 -13.90 -7.69 49.97
N THR A 9 -13.42 -6.53 49.57
CA THR A 9 -13.29 -6.12 48.16
C THR A 9 -12.11 -6.84 47.52
N LYS A 10 -12.38 -7.89 46.74
CA LYS A 10 -11.38 -8.51 45.86
C LYS A 10 -10.98 -7.53 44.79
N VAL A 11 -9.81 -6.93 44.95
CA VAL A 11 -9.15 -6.11 43.89
C VAL A 11 -8.58 -7.09 42.86
N PHE A 12 -9.23 -7.21 41.70
CA PHE A 12 -8.67 -7.96 40.58
C PHE A 12 -7.51 -7.15 39.98
N PRO A 13 -6.35 -7.76 39.71
CA PRO A 13 -5.23 -7.05 39.12
C PRO A 13 -5.58 -6.59 37.71
N ARG A 14 -5.47 -5.30 37.48
CA ARG A 14 -5.74 -4.60 36.19
C ARG A 14 -4.95 -5.14 34.98
N SER A 15 -3.92 -5.97 35.23
CA SER A 15 -3.02 -6.52 34.20
C SER A 15 -3.62 -7.64 33.34
N GLN A 16 -4.71 -8.29 33.76
CA GLN A 16 -5.34 -9.36 32.99
C GLN A 16 -6.39 -8.88 31.96
N LEU A 17 -6.91 -7.66 32.11
CA LEU A 17 -7.92 -7.12 31.19
C LEU A 17 -7.35 -6.59 29.87
N ILE A 18 -6.05 -6.27 29.83
CA ILE A 18 -5.41 -5.69 28.64
C ILE A 18 -4.92 -6.77 27.67
N ARG A 19 -4.61 -7.98 28.15
CA ARG A 19 -4.09 -9.08 27.30
C ARG A 19 -5.12 -9.65 26.30
N ASN A 20 -6.41 -9.48 26.52
CA ASN A 20 -7.45 -10.08 25.67
C ASN A 20 -7.97 -9.18 24.54
N SER A 21 -7.58 -7.90 24.49
CA SER A 21 -8.05 -6.98 23.43
C SER A 21 -7.07 -6.78 22.28
N THR A 22 -5.79 -7.13 22.48
CA THR A 22 -4.72 -6.91 21.50
C THR A 22 -4.57 -7.99 20.43
N LEU A 23 -5.27 -9.11 20.55
CA LEU A 23 -5.14 -10.26 19.64
C LEU A 23 -6.10 -10.24 18.43
N ARG A 24 -6.90 -9.18 18.23
CA ARG A 24 -8.04 -9.25 17.29
C ARG A 24 -7.76 -8.85 15.84
N TYR A 25 -6.67 -8.19 15.52
CA TYR A 25 -6.48 -7.70 14.14
C TYR A 25 -5.01 -7.83 13.70
N LYS A 26 -4.56 -9.05 13.45
CA LYS A 26 -3.30 -9.24 12.72
C LYS A 26 -3.57 -9.06 11.22
N HIS A 27 -2.76 -8.23 10.58
CA HIS A 27 -2.75 -8.16 9.13
C HIS A 27 -2.34 -9.50 8.54
N THR A 28 -2.97 -9.89 7.46
CA THR A 28 -2.66 -11.12 6.73
C THR A 28 -2.20 -10.78 5.32
N LEU A 29 -1.31 -11.58 4.77
CA LEU A 29 -0.92 -11.45 3.37
C LEU A 29 -2.16 -11.75 2.50
N PRO A 30 -2.68 -10.78 1.74
CA PRO A 30 -3.80 -11.05 0.85
C PRO A 30 -3.36 -11.99 -0.27
N PRO A 31 -4.21 -12.92 -0.74
CA PRO A 31 -3.88 -13.75 -1.89
C PRO A 31 -3.72 -12.91 -3.15
N LEU A 32 -2.89 -13.37 -4.09
CA LEU A 32 -2.87 -12.78 -5.42
C LEU A 32 -4.24 -13.01 -6.09
N PRO A 33 -4.80 -12.02 -6.82
CA PRO A 33 -6.07 -12.17 -7.52
C PRO A 33 -5.97 -12.99 -8.82
N TYR A 34 -4.78 -13.50 -9.14
CA TYR A 34 -4.46 -14.31 -10.33
C TYR A 34 -3.25 -15.20 -10.05
N GLU A 35 -3.00 -16.18 -10.92
CA GLU A 35 -1.82 -17.06 -10.85
C GLU A 35 -0.53 -16.25 -11.04
N ALA A 36 0.55 -16.68 -10.39
CA ALA A 36 1.83 -15.96 -10.41
C ALA A 36 2.38 -15.69 -11.82
N ASN A 37 2.16 -16.61 -12.76
CA ASN A 37 2.60 -16.49 -14.16
C ASN A 37 1.59 -15.77 -15.08
N ALA A 38 0.45 -15.32 -14.55
CA ALA A 38 -0.62 -14.74 -15.36
C ALA A 38 -0.26 -13.42 -16.04
N LEU A 39 0.76 -12.73 -15.53
CA LEU A 39 1.20 -11.43 -16.07
C LEU A 39 2.34 -11.55 -17.09
N GLU A 40 2.75 -12.77 -17.40
CA GLU A 40 3.76 -12.99 -18.46
C GLU A 40 3.24 -12.58 -19.83
N PRO A 41 4.11 -12.05 -20.70
CA PRO A 41 5.56 -11.87 -20.54
C PRO A 41 5.98 -10.57 -19.86
N VAL A 42 5.04 -9.75 -19.39
CA VAL A 42 5.34 -8.42 -18.81
C VAL A 42 6.03 -8.52 -17.46
N ILE A 43 5.55 -9.37 -16.57
CA ILE A 43 6.21 -9.68 -15.30
C ILE A 43 6.27 -11.20 -15.17
N SER A 44 7.49 -11.74 -14.97
CA SER A 44 7.68 -13.19 -14.85
C SER A 44 7.05 -13.76 -13.58
N GLY A 45 6.64 -15.02 -13.65
CA GLY A 45 6.11 -15.75 -12.50
C GLY A 45 7.10 -15.83 -11.33
N GLU A 46 8.40 -15.87 -11.62
CA GLU A 46 9.46 -15.83 -10.60
C GLU A 46 9.43 -14.52 -9.82
N ILE A 47 9.39 -13.37 -10.52
CA ILE A 47 9.25 -12.05 -9.86
C ILE A 47 8.00 -12.02 -9.01
N MET A 48 6.85 -12.44 -9.57
CA MET A 48 5.58 -12.39 -8.83
C MET A 48 5.60 -13.25 -7.56
N GLN A 49 6.17 -14.44 -7.61
CA GLN A 49 6.30 -15.33 -6.45
C GLN A 49 7.17 -14.71 -5.36
N ILE A 50 8.35 -14.19 -5.71
CA ILE A 50 9.28 -13.57 -4.76
C ILE A 50 8.66 -12.29 -4.21
N HIS A 51 8.14 -11.43 -5.07
CA HIS A 51 7.58 -10.13 -4.72
C HIS A 51 6.40 -10.26 -3.75
N HIS A 52 5.49 -11.22 -3.98
CA HIS A 52 4.37 -11.49 -3.09
C HIS A 52 4.79 -12.26 -1.84
N SER A 53 5.38 -13.46 -1.99
CA SER A 53 5.59 -14.39 -0.86
C SER A 53 6.79 -14.05 0.03
N LYS A 54 7.70 -13.16 -0.42
CA LYS A 54 8.86 -12.72 0.35
C LYS A 54 8.75 -11.24 0.73
N HIS A 55 8.68 -10.34 -0.25
CA HIS A 55 8.69 -8.89 0.03
C HIS A 55 7.39 -8.44 0.71
N HIS A 56 6.22 -8.67 0.11
CA HIS A 56 4.95 -8.29 0.74
C HIS A 56 4.72 -9.04 2.05
N ALA A 57 5.01 -10.34 2.11
CA ALA A 57 4.90 -11.11 3.35
C ALA A 57 5.78 -10.55 4.48
N ALA A 58 7.00 -10.08 4.17
CA ALA A 58 7.88 -9.45 5.16
C ALA A 58 7.28 -8.14 5.70
N TYR A 59 6.70 -7.29 4.83
CA TYR A 59 6.02 -6.08 5.28
C TYR A 59 4.85 -6.38 6.22
N VAL A 60 4.01 -7.35 5.87
CA VAL A 60 2.88 -7.79 6.73
C VAL A 60 3.37 -8.28 8.09
N ASN A 61 4.37 -9.15 8.11
CA ASN A 61 4.91 -9.70 9.35
C ASN A 61 5.52 -8.62 10.25
N ASN A 62 6.34 -7.72 9.66
CA ASN A 62 7.00 -6.65 10.39
C ASN A 62 6.01 -5.58 10.87
N LEU A 63 4.93 -5.31 10.10
CA LEU A 63 3.85 -4.44 10.53
C LEU A 63 3.17 -4.99 11.79
N ASN A 64 2.81 -6.28 11.79
CA ASN A 64 2.21 -6.92 12.96
C ASN A 64 3.11 -6.82 14.21
N ILE A 65 4.43 -7.02 14.03
CA ILE A 65 5.39 -6.86 15.13
C ILE A 65 5.46 -5.41 15.63
N ALA A 66 5.49 -4.45 14.70
CA ALA A 66 5.55 -3.03 15.07
C ALA A 66 4.29 -2.56 15.79
N GLU A 67 3.11 -3.03 15.37
CA GLU A 67 1.82 -2.73 16.04
C GLU A 67 1.72 -3.36 17.42
N GLU A 68 2.23 -4.59 17.61
CA GLU A 68 2.30 -5.25 18.92
C GLU A 68 3.20 -4.45 19.88
N GLN A 69 4.40 -4.05 19.43
CA GLN A 69 5.31 -3.21 20.21
C GLN A 69 4.72 -1.81 20.48
N LEU A 70 3.96 -1.24 19.55
CA LEU A 70 3.28 0.04 19.76
C LEU A 70 2.20 -0.07 20.85
N ALA A 71 1.41 -1.15 20.82
CA ALA A 71 0.38 -1.38 21.84
C ALA A 71 1.00 -1.54 23.24
N GLU A 72 2.12 -2.26 23.37
CA GLU A 72 2.87 -2.38 24.61
C GLU A 72 3.39 -1.01 25.08
N ALA A 73 4.03 -0.25 24.19
CA ALA A 73 4.58 1.06 24.52
C ALA A 73 3.49 2.05 24.96
N ILE A 74 2.29 1.97 24.35
CA ILE A 74 1.12 2.79 24.76
C ILE A 74 0.65 2.37 26.15
N ALA A 75 0.55 1.06 26.44
CA ALA A 75 0.14 0.57 27.76
C ALA A 75 1.10 0.99 28.86
N GLU A 76 2.40 1.02 28.56
CA GLU A 76 3.46 1.48 29.45
C GLU A 76 3.60 3.01 29.53
N LYS A 77 2.84 3.77 28.71
CA LYS A 77 2.99 5.20 28.54
C LYS A 77 4.41 5.65 28.14
N ASN A 78 5.12 4.77 27.42
CA ASN A 78 6.49 5.00 26.97
C ASN A 78 6.52 5.83 25.69
N VAL A 79 6.44 7.15 25.83
CA VAL A 79 6.39 8.09 24.69
C VAL A 79 7.62 7.99 23.80
N SER A 80 8.81 7.78 24.37
CA SER A 80 10.04 7.61 23.59
C SER A 80 9.99 6.40 22.67
N LYS A 81 9.50 5.27 23.20
CA LYS A 81 9.33 4.03 22.39
C LYS A 81 8.26 4.20 21.32
N ILE A 82 7.12 4.85 21.65
CA ILE A 82 6.06 5.16 20.68
C ILE A 82 6.63 5.94 19.49
N ILE A 83 7.42 6.98 19.74
CA ILE A 83 8.05 7.80 18.68
C ILE A 83 9.05 6.96 17.88
N SER A 84 9.86 6.14 18.53
CA SER A 84 10.89 5.31 17.86
C SER A 84 10.29 4.24 16.92
N LEU A 85 9.03 3.86 17.10
CA LEU A 85 8.32 2.87 16.26
C LEU A 85 7.70 3.49 14.98
N GLN A 86 7.54 4.82 14.92
CA GLN A 86 6.88 5.47 13.78
C GLN A 86 7.52 5.14 12.42
N PRO A 87 8.86 5.14 12.27
CA PRO A 87 9.48 4.77 10.99
C PRO A 87 9.15 3.33 10.55
N SER A 88 9.14 2.38 11.50
CA SER A 88 8.82 0.98 11.20
C SER A 88 7.35 0.80 10.80
N LEU A 89 6.43 1.47 11.48
CA LEU A 89 5.01 1.47 11.14
C LEU A 89 4.78 2.08 9.75
N ARG A 90 5.40 3.24 9.46
CA ARG A 90 5.29 3.91 8.16
C ARG A 90 5.83 3.04 7.04
N PHE A 91 7.00 2.44 7.21
CA PHE A 91 7.65 1.64 6.19
C PHE A 91 6.91 0.33 5.93
N ASN A 92 6.64 -0.46 6.98
CA ASN A 92 6.00 -1.76 6.82
C ASN A 92 4.49 -1.64 6.53
N GLY A 93 3.82 -0.69 7.16
CA GLY A 93 2.41 -0.37 6.87
C GLY A 93 2.23 0.16 5.45
N GLY A 94 3.11 1.07 5.02
CA GLY A 94 3.13 1.55 3.65
C GLY A 94 3.41 0.42 2.66
N GLY A 95 4.38 -0.45 2.94
CA GLY A 95 4.66 -1.63 2.12
C GLY A 95 3.46 -2.54 1.97
N HIS A 96 2.75 -2.83 3.08
CA HIS A 96 1.52 -3.62 3.02
C HIS A 96 0.42 -2.95 2.19
N ILE A 97 0.16 -1.67 2.40
CA ILE A 97 -0.85 -0.89 1.66
C ILE A 97 -0.52 -0.84 0.17
N ASN A 98 0.71 -0.44 -0.17
CA ASN A 98 1.14 -0.25 -1.55
C ASN A 98 1.03 -1.53 -2.36
N HIS A 99 1.52 -2.66 -1.82
CA HIS A 99 1.47 -3.95 -2.50
C HIS A 99 0.04 -4.51 -2.58
N SER A 100 -0.79 -4.29 -1.56
CA SER A 100 -2.21 -4.67 -1.61
C SER A 100 -2.96 -3.97 -2.75
N ILE A 101 -2.63 -2.71 -3.02
CA ILE A 101 -3.17 -1.95 -4.16
C ILE A 101 -2.58 -2.49 -5.48
N PHE A 102 -1.26 -2.68 -5.52
CA PHE A 102 -0.53 -3.07 -6.72
C PHE A 102 -1.04 -4.38 -7.32
N TRP A 103 -1.30 -5.41 -6.52
CA TRP A 103 -1.83 -6.68 -7.03
C TRP A 103 -3.15 -6.53 -7.77
N HIS A 104 -4.05 -5.66 -7.30
CA HIS A 104 -5.34 -5.40 -7.94
C HIS A 104 -5.24 -4.43 -9.12
N ASN A 105 -4.25 -3.55 -9.12
CA ASN A 105 -3.98 -2.64 -10.25
C ASN A 105 -3.47 -3.34 -11.50
N LEU A 106 -3.13 -4.65 -11.43
CA LEU A 106 -2.61 -5.45 -12.53
C LEU A 106 -3.58 -6.56 -12.90
N SER A 107 -3.59 -6.95 -14.17
CA SER A 107 -4.42 -8.04 -14.70
C SER A 107 -3.86 -8.61 -15.99
N ALA A 108 -3.96 -9.93 -16.16
CA ALA A 108 -3.66 -10.62 -17.43
C ALA A 108 -4.55 -10.15 -18.61
N LYS A 109 -5.70 -9.54 -18.30
CA LYS A 109 -6.63 -8.93 -19.27
C LYS A 109 -6.57 -7.41 -19.21
N GLY A 110 -5.48 -6.86 -18.70
CA GLY A 110 -5.25 -5.42 -18.56
C GLY A 110 -4.79 -4.77 -19.85
N GLY A 111 -4.26 -3.57 -19.69
CA GLY A 111 -3.78 -2.75 -20.81
C GLY A 111 -4.88 -1.93 -21.49
N GLY A 112 -4.55 -1.40 -22.67
CA GLY A 112 -5.44 -0.49 -23.38
C GLY A 112 -5.59 0.86 -22.68
N VAL A 113 -6.80 1.43 -22.72
CA VAL A 113 -7.11 2.75 -22.17
C VAL A 113 -8.32 2.68 -21.23
N PRO A 114 -8.39 3.53 -20.20
CA PRO A 114 -9.56 3.62 -19.35
C PRO A 114 -10.78 4.12 -20.12
N THR A 115 -11.97 3.86 -19.58
CA THR A 115 -13.25 4.33 -20.14
C THR A 115 -14.06 5.06 -19.07
N GLY A 116 -15.19 5.66 -19.46
CA GLY A 116 -16.15 6.27 -18.54
C GLY A 116 -15.60 7.49 -17.78
N SER A 117 -15.99 7.61 -16.52
CA SER A 117 -15.68 8.75 -15.65
C SER A 117 -14.18 8.98 -15.48
N LEU A 118 -13.40 7.91 -15.34
CA LEU A 118 -11.95 7.97 -15.18
C LEU A 118 -11.27 8.51 -16.45
N ALA A 119 -11.69 8.06 -17.65
CA ALA A 119 -11.15 8.56 -18.91
C ALA A 119 -11.40 10.06 -19.08
N ASN A 120 -12.62 10.51 -18.74
CA ASN A 120 -12.97 11.93 -18.80
C ASN A 120 -12.09 12.76 -17.85
N ALA A 121 -11.92 12.31 -16.60
CA ALA A 121 -11.08 12.99 -15.62
C ALA A 121 -9.59 13.04 -16.03
N ILE A 122 -9.08 11.95 -16.64
CA ILE A 122 -7.71 11.93 -17.18
C ILE A 122 -7.56 12.93 -18.34
N ASN A 123 -8.52 12.98 -19.25
CA ASN A 123 -8.47 13.92 -20.37
C ASN A 123 -8.61 15.38 -19.90
N GLU A 124 -9.46 15.63 -18.91
CA GLU A 124 -9.62 16.96 -18.32
C GLU A 124 -8.32 17.44 -17.65
N GLU A 125 -7.67 16.58 -16.84
CA GLU A 125 -6.49 16.94 -16.05
C GLU A 125 -5.21 16.98 -16.89
N PHE A 126 -5.04 16.04 -17.82
CA PHE A 126 -3.78 15.85 -18.55
C PHE A 126 -3.85 16.18 -20.04
N GLY A 127 -5.05 16.52 -20.55
CA GLY A 127 -5.32 16.81 -21.97
C GLY A 127 -5.55 15.55 -22.82
N SER A 128 -4.90 14.43 -22.49
CA SER A 128 -5.10 13.14 -23.15
C SER A 128 -4.55 11.99 -22.30
N PHE A 129 -4.98 10.77 -22.61
CA PHE A 129 -4.41 9.57 -22.02
C PHE A 129 -2.91 9.41 -22.29
N ASP A 130 -2.46 9.70 -23.52
CA ASP A 130 -1.04 9.60 -23.90
C ASP A 130 -0.18 10.60 -23.13
N ASN A 131 -0.65 11.81 -22.91
CA ASN A 131 0.02 12.80 -22.08
C ASN A 131 0.09 12.34 -20.62
N PHE A 132 -0.99 11.79 -20.08
CA PHE A 132 -1.00 11.19 -18.75
C PHE A 132 0.02 10.06 -18.63
N LYS A 133 -0.02 9.08 -19.56
CA LYS A 133 0.90 7.95 -19.63
C LYS A 133 2.35 8.43 -19.68
N SER A 134 2.65 9.41 -20.52
CA SER A 134 3.98 9.99 -20.63
C SER A 134 4.43 10.66 -19.34
N LYS A 135 3.59 11.50 -18.73
CA LYS A 135 3.91 12.22 -17.49
C LYS A 135 4.13 11.27 -16.31
N LEU A 136 3.24 10.28 -16.11
CA LEU A 136 3.38 9.32 -15.03
C LEU A 136 4.62 8.44 -15.22
N SER A 137 4.86 7.97 -16.45
CA SER A 137 6.06 7.19 -16.76
C SER A 137 7.34 7.97 -16.49
N ALA A 138 7.42 9.22 -16.97
CA ALA A 138 8.59 10.08 -16.76
C ALA A 138 8.85 10.34 -15.27
N ALA A 139 7.82 10.70 -14.50
CA ALA A 139 7.93 10.91 -13.05
C ALA A 139 8.38 9.64 -12.32
N THR A 140 7.86 8.47 -12.72
CA THR A 140 8.16 7.17 -12.11
C THR A 140 9.59 6.73 -12.42
N ILE A 141 10.05 6.88 -13.66
CA ILE A 141 11.43 6.56 -14.08
C ILE A 141 12.45 7.45 -13.35
N ALA A 142 12.13 8.72 -13.14
CA ALA A 142 13.00 9.70 -12.52
C ALA A 142 13.20 9.51 -11.01
N ILE A 143 12.47 8.61 -10.36
CA ILE A 143 12.65 8.32 -8.93
C ILE A 143 14.07 7.83 -8.68
N GLN A 144 14.77 8.51 -7.77
CA GLN A 144 16.12 8.12 -7.36
C GLN A 144 16.04 7.03 -6.29
N GLY A 145 16.66 5.88 -6.57
CA GLY A 145 16.56 4.71 -5.69
C GLY A 145 15.19 4.01 -5.76
N SER A 146 14.73 3.55 -4.62
CA SER A 146 13.47 2.80 -4.47
C SER A 146 12.28 3.72 -4.24
N GLY A 147 11.15 3.39 -4.83
CA GLY A 147 9.93 4.18 -4.65
C GLY A 147 8.80 3.75 -5.54
N TRP A 148 7.77 4.57 -5.58
CA TRP A 148 6.51 4.33 -6.26
C TRP A 148 6.07 5.56 -7.06
N GLY A 149 5.63 5.34 -8.30
CA GLY A 149 4.90 6.34 -9.07
C GLY A 149 3.39 6.14 -8.91
N TRP A 150 2.63 7.22 -8.71
CA TRP A 150 1.22 7.15 -8.39
C TRP A 150 0.37 8.07 -9.25
N LEU A 151 -0.79 7.57 -9.70
CA LEU A 151 -1.95 8.39 -9.97
C LEU A 151 -2.79 8.43 -8.70
N GLY A 152 -3.05 9.62 -8.17
CA GLY A 152 -3.88 9.85 -6.99
C GLY A 152 -5.04 10.78 -7.28
N TYR A 153 -6.07 10.72 -6.45
CA TYR A 153 -7.19 11.65 -6.43
C TYR A 153 -7.09 12.57 -5.23
N ASN A 154 -7.17 13.87 -5.47
CA ASN A 154 -7.18 14.87 -4.40
C ASN A 154 -8.62 15.13 -3.95
N PRO A 155 -9.04 14.72 -2.74
CA PRO A 155 -10.41 14.88 -2.30
C PRO A 155 -10.80 16.34 -2.02
N ALA A 156 -9.82 17.22 -1.76
CA ALA A 156 -10.09 18.64 -1.50
C ALA A 156 -10.34 19.43 -2.78
N THR A 157 -9.56 19.17 -3.82
CA THR A 157 -9.68 19.86 -5.11
C THR A 157 -10.53 19.11 -6.12
N LYS A 158 -10.79 17.81 -5.88
CA LYS A 158 -11.50 16.88 -6.78
C LYS A 158 -10.80 16.62 -8.11
N HIS A 159 -9.48 16.82 -8.16
CA HIS A 159 -8.63 16.62 -9.33
C HIS A 159 -7.75 15.38 -9.20
N LEU A 160 -7.34 14.83 -10.35
CA LEU A 160 -6.32 13.82 -10.44
C LEU A 160 -4.94 14.46 -10.33
N GLN A 161 -4.00 13.75 -9.67
CA GLN A 161 -2.63 14.22 -9.53
C GLN A 161 -1.64 13.07 -9.70
N ILE A 162 -0.50 13.33 -10.33
CA ILE A 162 0.65 12.44 -10.34
C ILE A 162 1.53 12.81 -9.16
N ALA A 163 1.93 11.80 -8.40
CA ALA A 163 2.88 11.96 -7.30
C ALA A 163 3.87 10.80 -7.26
N THR A 164 5.00 11.00 -6.61
CA THR A 164 5.97 9.95 -6.33
C THR A 164 6.19 9.85 -4.84
N CYS A 165 6.37 8.63 -4.33
CA CYS A 165 6.71 8.38 -2.94
C CYS A 165 8.02 7.60 -2.86
N ALA A 166 8.92 8.01 -1.98
CA ALA A 166 10.18 7.31 -1.74
C ALA A 166 9.92 6.04 -0.91
N ASN A 167 10.76 5.04 -1.12
CA ASN A 167 10.72 3.79 -0.38
C ASN A 167 9.32 3.15 -0.37
N GLN A 168 8.77 2.85 0.80
CA GLN A 168 7.42 2.32 0.97
C GLN A 168 6.44 3.36 1.53
N ASP A 169 6.78 4.64 1.47
CA ASP A 169 5.88 5.70 1.96
C ASP A 169 4.51 5.61 1.27
N PRO A 170 3.40 5.46 2.03
CA PRO A 170 2.08 5.34 1.43
C PRO A 170 1.60 6.68 0.89
N LEU A 171 1.00 6.68 -0.30
CA LEU A 171 0.58 7.91 -0.99
C LEU A 171 -0.32 8.79 -0.11
N GLU A 172 -1.38 8.22 0.45
CA GLU A 172 -2.35 9.00 1.25
C GLU A 172 -1.70 9.60 2.49
N GLY A 173 -0.95 8.81 3.25
CA GLY A 173 -0.27 9.26 4.46
C GLY A 173 0.85 10.28 4.20
N THR A 174 1.34 10.37 2.97
CA THR A 174 2.44 11.26 2.57
C THR A 174 1.93 12.55 1.94
N THR A 175 0.90 12.47 1.10
CA THR A 175 0.44 13.57 0.25
C THR A 175 -1.00 13.98 0.46
N GLY A 176 -1.80 13.18 1.17
CA GLY A 176 -3.25 13.34 1.27
C GLY A 176 -4.04 12.85 0.05
N LEU A 177 -3.36 12.40 -1.01
CA LEU A 177 -4.02 11.88 -2.22
C LEU A 177 -4.52 10.45 -2.00
N LYS A 178 -5.72 10.15 -2.48
CA LYS A 178 -6.25 8.79 -2.49
C LYS A 178 -5.60 7.98 -3.62
N PRO A 179 -4.99 6.81 -3.34
CA PRO A 179 -4.27 6.03 -4.35
C PRO A 179 -5.22 5.35 -5.33
N LEU A 180 -4.99 5.56 -6.62
CA LEU A 180 -5.76 4.95 -7.70
C LEU A 180 -4.95 3.90 -8.46
N LEU A 181 -3.76 4.29 -8.96
CA LEU A 181 -2.83 3.43 -9.69
C LEU A 181 -1.43 3.62 -9.14
N GLY A 182 -0.77 2.54 -8.74
CA GLY A 182 0.62 2.52 -8.28
C GLY A 182 1.52 1.73 -9.24
N ILE A 183 2.72 2.24 -9.47
CA ILE A 183 3.79 1.55 -10.19
C ILE A 183 4.99 1.43 -9.25
N ASP A 184 5.33 0.21 -8.89
CA ASP A 184 6.48 -0.11 -8.06
C ASP A 184 7.78 -0.04 -8.88
N VAL A 185 8.72 0.78 -8.46
CA VAL A 185 10.05 0.85 -9.07
C VAL A 185 11.19 0.55 -8.09
N TRP A 186 10.87 -0.21 -7.05
CA TRP A 186 11.88 -0.96 -6.33
C TRP A 186 12.52 -1.98 -7.28
N GLU A 187 13.83 -2.20 -7.19
CA GLU A 187 14.50 -3.17 -8.05
C GLU A 187 13.95 -4.59 -7.92
N HIS A 188 13.43 -4.96 -6.75
CA HIS A 188 12.78 -6.26 -6.55
C HIS A 188 11.56 -6.49 -7.47
N ALA A 189 10.93 -5.42 -7.96
CA ALA A 189 9.77 -5.51 -8.83
C ALA A 189 10.12 -5.83 -10.29
N TYR A 190 11.39 -5.62 -10.71
CA TYR A 190 11.73 -5.73 -12.13
C TYR A 190 13.14 -6.25 -12.44
N TYR A 191 14.10 -6.20 -11.49
CA TYR A 191 15.52 -6.39 -11.80
C TYR A 191 15.85 -7.79 -12.37
N LEU A 192 15.19 -8.84 -11.91
CA LEU A 192 15.42 -10.19 -12.42
C LEU A 192 15.16 -10.32 -13.94
N GLN A 193 14.21 -9.55 -14.47
CA GLN A 193 13.80 -9.60 -15.88
C GLN A 193 14.37 -8.44 -16.71
N TYR A 194 14.28 -7.21 -16.18
CA TYR A 194 14.63 -5.99 -16.90
C TYR A 194 16.02 -5.44 -16.52
N LYS A 195 16.73 -6.08 -15.57
CA LYS A 195 18.02 -5.65 -15.06
C LYS A 195 18.00 -4.19 -14.62
N ASN A 196 19.00 -3.42 -14.99
CA ASN A 196 19.09 -1.99 -14.68
C ASN A 196 18.26 -1.08 -15.61
N VAL A 197 17.46 -1.66 -16.52
CA VAL A 197 16.71 -0.88 -17.53
C VAL A 197 15.27 -0.63 -17.03
N ARG A 198 15.16 0.16 -15.94
CA ARG A 198 13.86 0.58 -15.37
C ARG A 198 12.87 1.14 -16.41
N PRO A 199 13.31 1.95 -17.41
CA PRO A 199 12.41 2.46 -18.44
C PRO A 199 11.67 1.37 -19.22
N ASP A 200 12.30 0.24 -19.51
CA ASP A 200 11.66 -0.86 -20.24
C ASP A 200 10.56 -1.53 -19.41
N TYR A 201 10.80 -1.73 -18.13
CA TYR A 201 9.77 -2.19 -17.20
C TYR A 201 8.58 -1.22 -17.11
N VAL A 202 8.87 0.09 -16.91
CA VAL A 202 7.80 1.11 -16.81
C VAL A 202 7.04 1.25 -18.13
N LYS A 203 7.67 0.98 -19.28
CA LYS A 203 6.99 0.90 -20.56
C LYS A 203 6.09 -0.32 -20.66
N ALA A 204 6.58 -1.48 -20.25
CA ALA A 204 5.86 -2.75 -20.39
C ALA A 204 4.66 -2.88 -19.44
N ILE A 205 4.74 -2.32 -18.22
CA ILE A 205 3.69 -2.51 -17.21
C ILE A 205 2.33 -1.94 -17.65
N TRP A 206 2.30 -0.98 -18.58
CA TRP A 206 1.06 -0.41 -19.11
C TRP A 206 0.19 -1.43 -19.83
N ASP A 207 0.77 -2.50 -20.34
CA ASP A 207 0.06 -3.55 -21.09
C ASP A 207 -0.74 -4.48 -20.16
N ILE A 208 -0.55 -4.36 -18.85
CA ILE A 208 -1.25 -5.17 -17.83
C ILE A 208 -2.00 -4.35 -16.78
N ILE A 209 -2.12 -3.02 -16.94
CA ILE A 209 -2.89 -2.18 -16.01
C ILE A 209 -4.36 -2.59 -16.03
N ASN A 210 -4.91 -2.85 -14.85
CA ASN A 210 -6.32 -3.16 -14.62
C ASN A 210 -7.14 -1.88 -14.49
N TRP A 211 -7.53 -1.30 -15.61
CA TRP A 211 -8.32 -0.06 -15.63
C TRP A 211 -9.67 -0.17 -14.92
N ASN A 212 -10.24 -1.38 -14.80
CA ASN A 212 -11.46 -1.59 -14.04
C ASN A 212 -11.24 -1.37 -12.53
N ASP A 213 -10.10 -1.84 -11.97
CA ASP A 213 -9.77 -1.57 -10.57
C ASP A 213 -9.47 -0.08 -10.34
N VAL A 214 -8.72 0.56 -11.24
CA VAL A 214 -8.40 1.99 -11.15
C VAL A 214 -9.68 2.84 -11.21
N ALA A 215 -10.61 2.53 -12.12
CA ALA A 215 -11.90 3.21 -12.22
C ALA A 215 -12.77 3.00 -10.97
N LYS A 216 -12.83 1.77 -10.44
CA LYS A 216 -13.53 1.47 -9.18
C LYS A 216 -13.00 2.27 -8.00
N ARG A 217 -11.67 2.42 -7.89
CA ARG A 217 -11.04 3.25 -6.87
C ARG A 217 -11.37 4.72 -7.04
N PHE A 218 -11.34 5.20 -8.28
CA PHE A 218 -11.71 6.57 -8.60
C PHE A 218 -13.16 6.89 -8.21
N ASP A 219 -14.10 6.02 -8.59
CA ASP A 219 -15.52 6.20 -8.26
C ASP A 219 -15.77 6.15 -6.74
N ALA A 220 -15.07 5.27 -6.01
CA ALA A 220 -15.15 5.20 -4.55
C ALA A 220 -14.63 6.46 -3.83
N CYS A 221 -13.70 7.20 -4.45
CA CYS A 221 -13.16 8.45 -3.87
C CYS A 221 -14.08 9.67 -4.09
N ARG A 222 -15.06 9.58 -4.99
CA ARG A 222 -15.95 10.69 -5.36
C ARG A 222 -17.28 10.68 -4.60
N ASN A 223 -17.60 9.56 -3.97
CA ASN A 223 -18.76 9.37 -3.10
C ASN A 223 -18.40 9.73 -1.66
#